data_d5eb00cc4f6a094b5aee46973278d2ed
#
_entry.id   d5eb00cc4f6a094b5aee46973278d2ed
#
_cell.length_a   1.000
_cell.length_b   1.000
_cell.length_c   1.000
_cell.angle_alpha   90.00
_cell.angle_beta   90.00
_cell.angle_gamma   90.00
#
_symmetry.space_group_name_H-M   'P 1'
#
loop_
_entity.id
_entity.type
_entity.pdbx_description
1 polymer ?
#
loop_
_entity_poly.entity_id
_entity_poly.type
_entity_poly.pdbx_seq_one_letter_code
_entity_poly.pdbx_strand_id
1 'polypeptide(L)'
;MTDLLALFTQAAKLLREAADETMSRHGVRVGQHIVLAVLWDQDGLTPGEIARHLGAATPTIVNTATRMEEAGLVVRRPDPADARLVRLHLTERGRAAREPVRDARAALERQATATLTAAERDHLRSALVQIIAQLRDGPSAEARGWRPAAGRDGRPRSAEAEDRG
;
A
#
# COMPACT_ATOMS: atom_id res chain seq x y z
N MET A 1 -8.91 -30.84 11.48
CA MET A 1 -7.66 -30.08 11.14
C MET A 1 -8.10 -28.87 10.34
N THR A 2 -7.94 -27.67 10.88
CA THR A 2 -8.40 -26.46 10.18
C THR A 2 -7.42 -26.18 9.06
N ASP A 3 -7.91 -26.06 7.84
CA ASP A 3 -7.12 -25.76 6.65
C ASP A 3 -6.42 -24.38 6.81
N LEU A 4 -5.13 -24.31 6.52
CA LEU A 4 -4.33 -23.09 6.64
C LEU A 4 -4.89 -21.96 5.77
N LEU A 5 -5.37 -22.28 4.55
CA LEU A 5 -5.99 -21.30 3.67
C LEU A 5 -7.29 -20.73 4.25
N ALA A 6 -8.08 -21.56 4.92
CA ALA A 6 -9.29 -21.10 5.61
C ALA A 6 -8.95 -20.13 6.76
N LEU A 7 -7.88 -20.41 7.53
CA LEU A 7 -7.39 -19.51 8.57
C LEU A 7 -6.93 -18.17 8.01
N PHE A 8 -6.17 -18.16 6.91
CA PHE A 8 -5.76 -16.94 6.24
C PHE A 8 -6.97 -16.11 5.77
N THR A 9 -7.94 -16.76 5.14
CA THR A 9 -9.14 -16.10 4.64
C THR A 9 -9.94 -15.49 5.78
N GLN A 10 -10.13 -16.23 6.87
CA GLN A 10 -10.86 -15.76 8.04
C GLN A 10 -10.12 -14.60 8.74
N ALA A 11 -8.82 -14.74 8.96
CA ALA A 11 -8.00 -13.68 9.57
C ALA A 11 -8.00 -12.41 8.72
N ALA A 12 -7.83 -12.52 7.41
CA ALA A 12 -7.85 -11.39 6.48
C ALA A 12 -9.21 -10.67 6.49
N LYS A 13 -10.33 -11.43 6.55
CA LYS A 13 -11.67 -10.87 6.65
C LYS A 13 -11.84 -10.07 7.94
N LEU A 14 -11.56 -10.69 9.08
CA LEU A 14 -11.73 -10.05 10.39
C LEU A 14 -10.84 -8.84 10.58
N LEU A 15 -9.58 -8.91 10.14
CA LEU A 15 -8.65 -7.77 10.17
C LEU A 15 -9.13 -6.62 9.29
N ARG A 16 -9.69 -6.92 8.12
CA ARG A 16 -10.25 -5.88 7.23
C ARG A 16 -11.45 -5.20 7.85
N GLU A 17 -12.37 -5.95 8.45
CA GLU A 17 -13.56 -5.42 9.12
C GLU A 17 -13.16 -4.52 10.31
N ALA A 18 -12.27 -5.00 11.18
CA ALA A 18 -11.77 -4.23 12.32
C ALA A 18 -10.98 -2.98 11.88
N ALA A 19 -10.20 -3.08 10.81
CA ALA A 19 -9.48 -1.96 10.25
C ALA A 19 -10.44 -0.90 9.66
N ASP A 20 -11.49 -1.30 8.94
CA ASP A 20 -12.47 -0.36 8.38
C ASP A 20 -13.26 0.35 9.50
N GLU A 21 -13.67 -0.37 10.53
CA GLU A 21 -14.33 0.22 11.70
C GLU A 21 -13.43 1.25 12.38
N THR A 22 -12.18 0.88 12.63
CA THR A 22 -11.22 1.73 13.34
C THR A 22 -10.87 2.99 12.53
N MET A 23 -10.61 2.85 11.23
CA MET A 23 -10.22 3.98 10.38
C MET A 23 -11.41 4.87 10.01
N SER A 24 -12.63 4.33 9.92
CA SER A 24 -13.83 5.11 9.59
C SER A 24 -14.12 6.20 10.63
N ARG A 25 -13.73 6.00 11.89
CA ARG A 25 -13.80 6.99 12.96
C ARG A 25 -12.94 8.23 12.68
N HIS A 26 -11.92 8.08 11.83
CA HIS A 26 -11.04 9.16 11.36
C HIS A 26 -11.40 9.65 9.94
N GLY A 27 -12.56 9.22 9.42
CA GLY A 27 -13.04 9.62 8.10
C GLY A 27 -12.28 8.96 6.94
N VAL A 28 -11.59 7.85 7.18
CA VAL A 28 -10.80 7.11 6.19
C VAL A 28 -11.33 5.67 6.09
N ARG A 29 -11.50 5.16 4.87
CA ARG A 29 -11.84 3.75 4.61
C ARG A 29 -10.60 2.91 4.35
N VAL A 30 -10.69 1.60 4.60
CA VAL A 30 -9.56 0.66 4.43
C VAL A 30 -8.89 0.78 3.06
N GLY A 31 -9.65 0.87 1.96
CA GLY A 31 -9.07 1.05 0.62
C GLY A 31 -8.37 2.41 0.42
N GLN A 32 -8.84 3.45 1.12
CA GLN A 32 -8.29 4.81 1.00
C GLN A 32 -6.98 4.96 1.77
N HIS A 33 -6.84 4.32 2.93
CA HIS A 33 -5.62 4.46 3.74
C HIS A 33 -4.36 3.95 3.02
N ILE A 34 -4.48 2.96 2.13
CA ILE A 34 -3.36 2.43 1.36
C ILE A 34 -2.87 3.50 0.36
N VAL A 35 -3.79 4.20 -0.30
CA VAL A 35 -3.46 5.30 -1.20
C VAL A 35 -2.91 6.50 -0.42
N LEU A 36 -3.50 6.83 0.74
CA LEU A 36 -2.99 7.88 1.62
C LEU A 36 -1.57 7.57 2.09
N ALA A 37 -1.26 6.32 2.44
CA ALA A 37 0.08 5.92 2.88
C ALA A 37 1.14 6.26 1.80
N VAL A 38 0.86 5.98 0.54
CA VAL A 38 1.74 6.34 -0.57
C VAL A 38 1.88 7.87 -0.72
N LEU A 39 0.76 8.60 -0.62
CA LEU A 39 0.77 10.07 -0.75
C LEU A 39 1.41 10.78 0.47
N TRP A 40 1.36 10.21 1.67
CA TRP A 40 2.08 10.73 2.83
C TRP A 40 3.59 10.61 2.72
N ASP A 41 4.06 9.63 1.95
CA ASP A 41 5.49 9.46 1.66
C ASP A 41 5.91 10.30 0.45
N GLN A 42 5.05 10.38 -0.57
CA GLN A 42 5.29 11.19 -1.77
C GLN A 42 3.97 11.79 -2.27
N ASP A 43 3.73 13.07 -2.00
CA ASP A 43 2.54 13.80 -2.47
C ASP A 43 2.64 14.10 -3.98
N GLY A 44 1.51 14.32 -4.63
CA GLY A 44 1.46 14.74 -6.03
C GLY A 44 1.72 13.63 -7.05
N LEU A 45 1.41 12.39 -6.74
CA LEU A 45 1.52 11.28 -7.67
C LEU A 45 0.30 11.17 -8.59
N THR A 46 0.51 10.67 -9.81
CA THR A 46 -0.57 10.26 -10.70
C THR A 46 -1.20 8.95 -10.24
N PRO A 47 -2.48 8.66 -10.59
CA PRO A 47 -3.09 7.36 -10.28
C PRO A 47 -2.29 6.16 -10.80
N GLY A 48 -1.62 6.30 -11.97
CA GLY A 48 -0.76 5.25 -12.53
C GLY A 48 0.50 5.01 -11.71
N GLU A 49 1.13 6.06 -11.18
CA GLU A 49 2.28 5.94 -10.28
C GLU A 49 1.86 5.26 -8.96
N ILE A 50 0.74 5.67 -8.37
CA ILE A 50 0.19 5.04 -7.15
C ILE A 50 -0.14 3.56 -7.41
N ALA A 51 -0.79 3.25 -8.53
CA ALA A 51 -1.11 1.88 -8.91
C ALA A 51 0.15 1.00 -8.99
N ARG A 52 1.24 1.53 -9.54
CA ARG A 52 2.54 0.86 -9.63
C ARG A 52 3.16 0.63 -8.24
N HIS A 53 3.10 1.63 -7.34
CA HIS A 53 3.56 1.48 -5.95
C HIS A 53 2.79 0.39 -5.20
N LEU A 54 1.49 0.27 -5.44
CA LEU A 54 0.60 -0.65 -4.72
C LEU A 54 0.46 -2.03 -5.40
N GLY A 55 0.99 -2.21 -6.60
CA GLY A 55 0.73 -3.41 -7.40
C GLY A 55 -0.76 -3.58 -7.75
N ALA A 56 -1.48 -2.47 -7.95
CA ALA A 56 -2.91 -2.43 -8.21
C ALA A 56 -3.20 -2.01 -9.67
N ALA A 57 -4.41 -2.29 -10.15
CA ALA A 57 -4.85 -1.79 -11.45
C ALA A 57 -5.16 -0.29 -11.37
N THR A 58 -4.72 0.49 -12.36
CA THR A 58 -4.96 1.94 -12.42
C THR A 58 -6.44 2.33 -12.29
N PRO A 59 -7.41 1.64 -12.92
CA PRO A 59 -8.84 1.94 -12.71
C PRO A 59 -9.30 1.83 -11.26
N THR A 60 -8.73 0.89 -10.49
CA THR A 60 -9.03 0.74 -9.06
C THR A 60 -8.58 1.98 -8.28
N ILE A 61 -7.39 2.51 -8.59
CA ILE A 61 -6.87 3.72 -7.94
C ILE A 61 -7.70 4.95 -8.35
N VAL A 62 -8.10 5.07 -9.63
CA VAL A 62 -8.97 6.16 -10.11
C VAL A 62 -10.29 6.18 -9.35
N ASN A 63 -10.96 5.03 -9.20
CA ASN A 63 -12.21 4.92 -8.46
C ASN A 63 -12.02 5.23 -6.96
N THR A 64 -10.91 4.80 -6.36
CA THR A 64 -10.59 5.11 -4.97
C THR A 64 -10.33 6.62 -4.82
N ALA A 65 -9.58 7.22 -5.73
CA ALA A 65 -9.29 8.66 -5.73
C ALA A 65 -10.56 9.51 -5.82
N THR A 66 -11.56 9.11 -6.62
CA THR A 66 -12.85 9.80 -6.70
C THR A 66 -13.53 9.85 -5.32
N ARG A 67 -13.61 8.73 -4.64
CA ARG A 67 -14.18 8.66 -3.28
C ARG A 67 -13.37 9.44 -2.24
N MET A 68 -12.05 9.49 -2.42
CA MET A 68 -11.15 10.27 -1.54
C MET A 68 -11.32 11.77 -1.76
N GLU A 69 -11.57 12.20 -3.00
CA GLU A 69 -11.87 13.58 -3.34
C GLU A 69 -13.22 14.01 -2.76
N GLU A 70 -14.25 13.18 -2.92
CA GLU A 70 -15.58 13.37 -2.29
C GLU A 70 -15.48 13.46 -0.75
N ALA A 71 -14.59 12.67 -0.14
CA ALA A 71 -14.30 12.71 1.29
C ALA A 71 -13.42 13.91 1.70
N GLY A 72 -12.95 14.73 0.76
CA GLY A 72 -12.08 15.86 1.00
C GLY A 72 -10.67 15.50 1.49
N LEU A 73 -10.20 14.30 1.18
CA LEU A 73 -8.86 13.82 1.58
C LEU A 73 -7.78 14.19 0.55
N VAL A 74 -8.15 14.24 -0.71
CA VAL A 74 -7.27 14.61 -1.82
C VAL A 74 -7.96 15.62 -2.75
N VAL A 75 -7.16 16.27 -3.59
CA VAL A 75 -7.60 17.13 -4.68
C VAL A 75 -6.85 16.76 -5.94
N ARG A 76 -7.52 16.79 -7.07
CA ARG A 76 -6.92 16.57 -8.39
C ARG A 76 -6.37 17.87 -8.95
N ARG A 77 -5.16 17.84 -9.48
CA ARG A 77 -4.55 18.97 -10.19
C ARG A 77 -3.95 18.48 -11.51
N PRO A 78 -4.02 19.27 -12.59
CA PRO A 78 -3.27 18.98 -13.81
C PRO A 78 -1.77 18.88 -13.52
N ASP A 79 -1.10 17.97 -14.21
CA ASP A 79 0.37 17.92 -14.18
C ASP A 79 0.94 19.16 -14.86
N PRO A 80 1.93 19.86 -14.27
CA PRO A 80 2.49 21.08 -14.85
C PRO A 80 3.28 20.84 -16.15
N ALA A 81 3.75 19.61 -16.38
CA ALA A 81 4.52 19.24 -17.56
C ALA A 81 3.66 18.61 -18.66
N ASP A 82 2.55 17.96 -18.31
CA ASP A 82 1.62 17.35 -19.25
C ASP A 82 0.16 17.49 -18.75
N ALA A 83 -0.58 18.43 -19.32
CA ALA A 83 -1.97 18.72 -18.96
C ALA A 83 -2.96 17.55 -19.16
N ARG A 84 -2.54 16.47 -19.85
CA ARG A 84 -3.33 15.24 -20.00
C ARG A 84 -3.28 14.37 -18.75
N LEU A 85 -2.28 14.59 -17.92
CA LEU A 85 -2.09 13.87 -16.66
C LEU A 85 -2.71 14.62 -15.50
N VAL A 86 -3.26 13.88 -14.56
CA VAL A 86 -3.81 14.39 -13.32
C VAL A 86 -3.01 13.83 -12.16
N ARG A 87 -2.61 14.72 -11.24
CA ARG A 87 -1.93 14.37 -10.00
C ARG A 87 -2.88 14.48 -8.81
N LEU A 88 -2.73 13.58 -7.86
CA LEU A 88 -3.45 13.59 -6.60
C LEU A 88 -2.60 14.27 -5.54
N HIS A 89 -3.14 15.32 -4.94
CA HIS A 89 -2.49 16.02 -3.84
C HIS A 89 -3.31 15.87 -2.57
N LEU A 90 -2.64 15.67 -1.45
CA LEU A 90 -3.27 15.69 -0.14
C LEU A 90 -3.87 17.07 0.13
N THR A 91 -5.10 17.08 0.67
CA THR A 91 -5.66 18.27 1.32
C THR A 91 -5.06 18.43 2.71
N GLU A 92 -5.36 19.51 3.40
CA GLU A 92 -5.01 19.67 4.82
C GLU A 92 -5.62 18.54 5.66
N ARG A 93 -6.89 18.19 5.39
CA ARG A 93 -7.57 17.06 6.03
C ARG A 93 -6.85 15.73 5.74
N GLY A 94 -6.44 15.50 4.50
CA GLY A 94 -5.68 14.29 4.12
C GLY A 94 -4.33 14.21 4.84
N ARG A 95 -3.64 15.32 5.02
CA ARG A 95 -2.40 15.39 5.82
C ARG A 95 -2.65 15.15 7.29
N ALA A 96 -3.65 15.82 7.86
CA ALA A 96 -4.01 15.69 9.28
C ALA A 96 -4.45 14.27 9.67
N ALA A 97 -4.99 13.49 8.72
CA ALA A 97 -5.39 12.10 8.95
C ALA A 97 -4.20 11.15 9.19
N ARG A 98 -2.96 11.54 8.88
CA ARG A 98 -1.77 10.67 8.95
C ARG A 98 -1.57 10.07 10.34
N GLU A 99 -1.45 10.91 11.35
CA GLU A 99 -1.15 10.46 12.71
C GLU A 99 -2.32 9.67 13.33
N PRO A 100 -3.57 10.13 13.29
CA PRO A 100 -4.70 9.33 13.79
C PRO A 100 -4.82 7.96 13.14
N VAL A 101 -4.64 7.85 11.82
CA VAL A 101 -4.72 6.57 11.10
C VAL A 101 -3.53 5.67 11.47
N ARG A 102 -2.33 6.22 11.60
CA ARG A 102 -1.15 5.47 12.04
C ARG A 102 -1.36 4.88 13.43
N ASP A 103 -1.83 5.68 14.36
CA ASP A 103 -2.05 5.27 15.74
C ASP A 103 -3.17 4.24 15.86
N ALA A 104 -4.25 4.41 15.09
CA ALA A 104 -5.35 3.46 14.99
C ALA A 104 -4.88 2.10 14.46
N ARG A 105 -4.02 2.08 13.42
CA ARG A 105 -3.43 0.85 12.89
C ARG A 105 -2.51 0.16 13.89
N ALA A 106 -1.66 0.93 14.58
CA ALA A 106 -0.79 0.39 15.62
C ALA A 106 -1.58 -0.21 16.79
N ALA A 107 -2.70 0.42 17.17
CA ALA A 107 -3.60 -0.12 18.19
C ALA A 107 -4.26 -1.44 17.74
N LEU A 108 -4.74 -1.50 16.50
CA LEU A 108 -5.31 -2.73 15.93
C LEU A 108 -4.28 -3.86 15.84
N GLU A 109 -3.04 -3.55 15.43
CA GLU A 109 -1.95 -4.54 15.39
C GLU A 109 -1.69 -5.11 16.80
N ARG A 110 -1.57 -4.24 17.80
CA ARG A 110 -1.38 -4.67 19.20
C ARG A 110 -2.54 -5.55 19.68
N GLN A 111 -3.78 -5.17 19.36
CA GLN A 111 -4.98 -5.94 19.74
C GLN A 111 -4.99 -7.31 19.06
N ALA A 112 -4.75 -7.36 17.75
CA ALA A 112 -4.78 -8.60 16.97
C ALA A 112 -3.67 -9.58 17.37
N THR A 113 -2.56 -9.06 17.91
CA THR A 113 -1.39 -9.87 18.30
C THR A 113 -1.19 -9.94 19.81
N ALA A 114 -2.19 -9.57 20.61
CA ALA A 114 -2.05 -9.42 22.06
C ALA A 114 -1.66 -10.73 22.77
N THR A 115 -2.06 -11.87 22.22
CA THR A 115 -1.75 -13.19 22.78
C THR A 115 -0.42 -13.78 22.31
N LEU A 116 0.26 -13.11 21.37
CA LEU A 116 1.53 -13.56 20.83
C LEU A 116 2.71 -12.98 21.61
N THR A 117 3.71 -13.79 21.85
CA THR A 117 5.02 -13.33 22.33
C THR A 117 5.74 -12.49 21.27
N ALA A 118 6.79 -11.77 21.64
CA ALA A 118 7.60 -11.00 20.70
C ALA A 118 8.18 -11.90 19.58
N ALA A 119 8.73 -13.08 19.95
CA ALA A 119 9.29 -14.02 18.99
C ALA A 119 8.24 -14.56 18.02
N GLU A 120 7.03 -14.87 18.48
CA GLU A 120 5.94 -15.33 17.62
C GLU A 120 5.46 -14.23 16.65
N ARG A 121 5.41 -12.97 17.09
CA ARG A 121 5.12 -11.83 16.21
C ARG A 121 6.17 -11.67 15.12
N ASP A 122 7.45 -11.81 15.45
CA ASP A 122 8.55 -11.71 14.46
C ASP A 122 8.53 -12.88 13.48
N HIS A 123 8.26 -14.10 13.94
CA HIS A 123 8.08 -15.26 13.07
C HIS A 123 6.87 -15.08 12.13
N LEU A 124 5.72 -14.61 12.66
CA LEU A 124 4.53 -14.32 11.86
C LEU A 124 4.81 -13.26 10.78
N ARG A 125 5.50 -12.18 11.16
CA ARG A 125 5.90 -11.12 10.21
C ARG A 125 6.76 -11.68 9.10
N SER A 126 7.78 -12.47 9.44
CA SER A 126 8.68 -13.09 8.47
C SER A 126 7.95 -14.05 7.54
N ALA A 127 7.05 -14.88 8.07
CA ALA A 127 6.25 -15.81 7.29
C ALA A 127 5.32 -15.07 6.30
N LEU A 128 4.63 -14.03 6.77
CA LEU A 128 3.76 -13.22 5.92
C LEU A 128 4.53 -12.52 4.80
N VAL A 129 5.73 -11.98 5.06
CA VAL A 129 6.59 -11.38 4.03
C VAL A 129 6.95 -12.41 2.96
N GLN A 130 7.35 -13.63 3.34
CA GLN A 130 7.68 -14.70 2.40
C GLN A 130 6.46 -15.12 1.57
N ILE A 131 5.29 -15.29 2.19
CA ILE A 131 4.05 -15.64 1.50
C ILE A 131 3.66 -14.57 0.49
N ILE A 132 3.75 -13.30 0.87
CA ILE A 132 3.46 -12.16 -0.02
C ILE A 132 4.42 -12.16 -1.20
N ALA A 133 5.73 -12.33 -0.99
CA ALA A 133 6.71 -12.41 -2.06
C ALA A 133 6.40 -13.57 -3.01
N GLN A 134 6.16 -14.77 -2.49
CA GLN A 134 5.84 -15.95 -3.28
C GLN A 134 4.57 -15.77 -4.13
N LEU A 135 3.53 -15.12 -3.59
CA LEU A 135 2.28 -14.85 -4.31
C LEU A 135 2.42 -13.71 -5.33
N ARG A 136 3.37 -12.80 -5.13
CA ARG A 136 3.69 -11.73 -6.08
C ARG A 136 4.50 -12.23 -7.27
N ASP A 137 5.47 -13.09 -7.04
CA ASP A 137 6.41 -13.58 -8.05
C ASP A 137 5.95 -14.89 -8.72
N GLY A 138 4.88 -15.50 -8.22
CA GLY A 138 4.35 -16.77 -8.74
C GLY A 138 3.48 -16.61 -10.00
N PRO A 139 3.23 -17.73 -10.72
CA PRO A 139 2.47 -17.74 -11.99
C PRO A 139 1.08 -17.09 -11.92
N SER A 140 0.48 -17.08 -10.73
CA SER A 140 -0.81 -16.41 -10.47
C SER A 140 -0.72 -14.87 -10.51
N ALA A 141 0.46 -14.28 -10.42
CA ALA A 141 0.66 -12.84 -10.50
C ALA A 141 0.57 -12.34 -11.94
N GLU A 142 1.14 -13.10 -12.88
CA GLU A 142 1.06 -12.79 -14.32
C GLU A 142 -0.39 -12.87 -14.83
N ALA A 143 -1.15 -13.87 -14.38
CA ALA A 143 -2.57 -14.03 -14.74
C ALA A 143 -3.45 -12.88 -14.21
N ARG A 144 -3.05 -12.17 -13.15
CA ARG A 144 -3.74 -11.02 -12.59
C ARG A 144 -3.24 -9.67 -13.13
N GLY A 145 -2.28 -9.67 -14.08
CA GLY A 145 -1.68 -8.45 -14.64
C GLY A 145 -0.84 -7.67 -13.62
N TRP A 146 -0.45 -8.31 -12.53
CA TRP A 146 0.42 -7.68 -11.54
C TRP A 146 1.86 -7.65 -12.05
N ARG A 147 2.43 -6.45 -12.19
CA ARG A 147 3.86 -6.25 -12.48
C ARG A 147 4.51 -5.66 -11.24
N PRO A 148 5.56 -6.29 -10.68
CA PRO A 148 6.31 -5.69 -9.59
C PRO A 148 6.88 -4.34 -10.05
N ALA A 149 6.80 -3.35 -9.18
CA ALA A 149 7.56 -2.12 -9.37
C ALA A 149 9.04 -2.51 -9.44
N ALA A 150 9.73 -2.15 -10.53
CA ALA A 150 11.15 -2.39 -10.68
C ALA A 150 11.88 -1.78 -9.46
N GLY A 151 12.45 -2.64 -8.62
CA GLY A 151 13.26 -2.21 -7.50
C GLY A 151 14.37 -1.31 -8.02
N ARG A 152 14.58 -0.19 -7.38
CA ARG A 152 15.82 0.58 -7.56
C ARG A 152 16.94 -0.20 -6.88
N ASP A 153 17.45 -1.21 -7.57
CA ASP A 153 18.74 -1.78 -7.22
C ASP A 153 19.79 -0.72 -7.52
N GLY A 154 20.16 0.01 -6.49
CA GLY A 154 21.34 0.85 -6.47
C GLY A 154 22.60 0.01 -6.54
N ARG A 155 22.89 -0.61 -7.68
CA ARG A 155 24.22 -1.10 -7.96
C ARG A 155 25.04 0.03 -8.55
N PRO A 156 26.19 0.39 -7.97
CA PRO A 156 27.13 1.28 -8.61
C PRO A 156 27.62 0.63 -9.90
N ARG A 157 27.54 1.35 -11.01
CA ARG A 157 28.23 0.95 -12.26
C ARG A 157 29.71 0.92 -11.97
N SER A 158 30.26 -0.28 -11.91
CA SER A 158 31.70 -0.49 -11.93
C SER A 158 32.23 0.11 -13.24
N ALA A 159 33.08 1.10 -13.09
CA ALA A 159 33.91 1.61 -14.17
C ALA A 159 34.86 0.50 -14.60
N GLU A 160 34.56 -0.19 -15.69
CA GLU A 160 35.58 -0.94 -16.39
C GLU A 160 36.43 0.03 -17.19
N ALA A 161 37.69 0.13 -16.74
CA ALA A 161 38.74 0.85 -17.37
C ALA A 161 38.99 0.29 -18.77
N GLU A 162 38.99 1.16 -19.75
CA GLU A 162 39.69 0.95 -21.00
C GLU A 162 41.22 0.94 -20.71
N ASP A 163 41.77 -0.27 -20.80
CA ASP A 163 43.18 -0.44 -21.11
C ASP A 163 43.25 -1.14 -22.47
N ARG A 164 43.56 -0.39 -23.49
CA ARG A 164 44.20 -0.90 -24.73
C ARG A 164 44.94 0.20 -25.48
N GLY A 165 46.27 0.00 -25.49
CA GLY A 165 47.15 0.21 -26.57
C GLY A 165 47.96 1.46 -26.60
#